data_f702d6edcff6cf5f3236f7f374c57320
#
_entry.id   f702d6edcff6cf5f3236f7f374c57320
#
_cell.length_a   1.000
_cell.length_b   1.000
_cell.length_c   1.000
_cell.angle_alpha   90.00
_cell.angle_beta   90.00
_cell.angle_gamma   90.00
#
_symmetry.space_group_name_H-M   'P 1'
#
loop_
_entity.id
_entity.type
_entity.pdbx_description
1 polymer ?
#
loop_
_entity_poly.entity_id
_entity_poly.type
_entity_poly.pdbx_seq_one_letter_code
_entity_poly.pdbx_strand_id
1 'polypeptide(L)'
;MKKRKKNLRQILIPAFIITACIPLAIFALISQERLKISTLENMNNQAEADLQKANQSLNMTLDKYETLLYAITTDEEFLSLVVNANDSEEIPEADAYNMRRDFSHICNRNEGVDGIQLVLSDKRRIFYDRLSSSR
;
A
#
# COMPACT_ATOMS: atom_id res chain seq x y z
N MET A 1 -36.99 73.71 -14.27
CA MET A 1 -36.27 72.42 -13.96
C MET A 1 -34.83 72.74 -13.57
N LYS A 2 -34.44 72.64 -12.28
CA LYS A 2 -33.07 72.87 -11.85
C LYS A 2 -32.23 71.60 -12.13
N LYS A 3 -31.33 71.65 -13.14
CA LYS A 3 -30.30 70.65 -13.35
C LYS A 3 -29.37 70.64 -12.13
N ARG A 4 -29.51 69.63 -11.30
CA ARG A 4 -28.58 69.34 -10.20
C ARG A 4 -27.20 69.10 -10.79
N LYS A 5 -26.26 70.01 -10.63
CA LYS A 5 -24.85 69.80 -10.95
C LYS A 5 -24.37 68.65 -10.03
N LYS A 6 -24.28 67.43 -10.59
CA LYS A 6 -23.63 66.33 -9.92
C LYS A 6 -22.17 66.73 -9.68
N ASN A 7 -21.77 66.74 -8.42
CA ASN A 7 -20.39 67.06 -8.06
C ASN A 7 -19.47 66.07 -8.74
N LEU A 8 -18.43 66.57 -9.39
CA LEU A 8 -17.44 65.77 -10.13
C LEU A 8 -16.95 64.57 -9.29
N ARG A 9 -16.79 64.73 -8.00
CA ARG A 9 -16.45 63.71 -7.00
C ARG A 9 -17.46 62.54 -6.98
N GLN A 10 -18.76 62.78 -7.13
CA GLN A 10 -19.79 61.75 -7.10
C GLN A 10 -19.81 60.85 -8.32
N ILE A 11 -19.17 61.27 -9.42
CA ILE A 11 -19.06 60.50 -10.65
C ILE A 11 -17.68 59.81 -10.71
N LEU A 12 -16.62 60.49 -10.25
CA LEU A 12 -15.25 60.03 -10.36
C LEU A 12 -14.97 58.83 -9.41
N ILE A 13 -15.50 58.87 -8.19
CA ILE A 13 -15.31 57.80 -7.19
C ILE A 13 -15.90 56.44 -7.65
N PRO A 14 -17.19 56.36 -8.07
CA PRO A 14 -17.74 55.10 -8.55
C PRO A 14 -17.08 54.60 -9.85
N ALA A 15 -16.72 55.52 -10.75
CA ALA A 15 -16.01 55.18 -11.97
C ALA A 15 -14.66 54.54 -11.68
N PHE A 16 -13.90 55.08 -10.71
CA PHE A 16 -12.62 54.55 -10.30
C PHE A 16 -12.74 53.17 -9.63
N ILE A 17 -13.76 53.01 -8.77
CA ILE A 17 -14.05 51.72 -8.09
C ILE A 17 -14.39 50.64 -9.13
N ILE A 18 -15.26 50.96 -10.09
CA ILE A 18 -15.66 50.02 -11.14
C ILE A 18 -14.46 49.62 -12.00
N THR A 19 -13.61 50.58 -12.40
CA THR A 19 -12.43 50.34 -13.23
C THR A 19 -11.36 49.49 -12.50
N ALA A 20 -11.27 49.62 -11.20
CA ALA A 20 -10.33 48.82 -10.37
C ALA A 20 -10.90 47.46 -9.99
N CYS A 21 -12.18 47.34 -9.64
CA CYS A 21 -12.77 46.11 -9.14
C CYS A 21 -13.05 45.06 -10.25
N ILE A 22 -13.41 45.52 -11.47
CA ILE A 22 -13.73 44.63 -12.58
C ILE A 22 -12.51 43.76 -12.98
N PRO A 23 -11.31 44.33 -13.24
CA PRO A 23 -10.13 43.51 -13.57
C PRO A 23 -9.73 42.57 -12.47
N LEU A 24 -9.82 42.97 -11.19
CA LEU A 24 -9.53 42.14 -10.05
C LEU A 24 -10.50 40.95 -9.92
N ALA A 25 -11.80 41.21 -10.15
CA ALA A 25 -12.80 40.14 -10.13
C ALA A 25 -12.59 39.12 -11.26
N ILE A 26 -12.28 39.59 -12.47
CA ILE A 26 -11.97 38.74 -13.62
C ILE A 26 -10.70 37.90 -13.34
N PHE A 27 -9.66 38.53 -12.80
CA PHE A 27 -8.42 37.83 -12.44
C PHE A 27 -8.65 36.78 -11.36
N ALA A 28 -9.45 37.08 -10.33
CA ALA A 28 -9.80 36.13 -9.28
C ALA A 28 -10.55 34.90 -9.83
N LEU A 29 -11.52 35.12 -10.73
CA LEU A 29 -12.26 34.01 -11.36
C LEU A 29 -11.36 33.10 -12.21
N ILE A 30 -10.50 33.69 -13.06
CA ILE A 30 -9.56 32.93 -13.87
C ILE A 30 -8.55 32.16 -13.02
N SER A 31 -8.06 32.80 -11.94
CA SER A 31 -7.12 32.16 -11.01
C SER A 31 -7.74 30.98 -10.27
N GLN A 32 -9.00 31.08 -9.85
CA GLN A 32 -9.71 29.98 -9.19
C GLN A 32 -9.90 28.78 -10.12
N GLU A 33 -10.28 28.99 -11.38
CA GLU A 33 -10.41 27.90 -12.35
C GLU A 33 -9.08 27.20 -12.62
N ARG A 34 -8.01 27.96 -12.84
CA ARG A 34 -6.67 27.38 -13.05
C ARG A 34 -6.16 26.60 -11.83
N LEU A 35 -6.37 27.13 -10.64
CA LEU A 35 -6.01 26.43 -9.40
C LEU A 35 -6.76 25.12 -9.25
N LYS A 36 -8.06 25.10 -9.53
CA LYS A 36 -8.90 23.90 -9.45
C LYS A 36 -8.44 22.83 -10.43
N ILE A 37 -8.16 23.18 -11.68
CA ILE A 37 -7.69 22.26 -12.71
C ILE A 37 -6.30 21.69 -12.31
N SER A 38 -5.36 22.56 -11.95
CA SER A 38 -4.02 22.16 -11.54
C SER A 38 -4.03 21.26 -10.28
N THR A 39 -4.91 21.55 -9.31
CA THR A 39 -5.05 20.74 -8.11
C THR A 39 -5.60 19.34 -8.43
N LEU A 40 -6.63 19.27 -9.28
CA LEU A 40 -7.21 17.99 -9.70
C LEU A 40 -6.21 17.14 -10.49
N GLU A 41 -5.46 17.76 -11.39
CA GLU A 41 -4.42 17.08 -12.18
C GLU A 41 -3.29 16.56 -11.28
N ASN A 42 -2.81 17.37 -10.34
CA ASN A 42 -1.82 16.95 -9.37
C ASN A 42 -2.31 15.81 -8.46
N MET A 43 -3.55 15.88 -7.99
CA MET A 43 -4.16 14.81 -7.19
C MET A 43 -4.29 13.52 -7.98
N ASN A 44 -4.68 13.59 -9.26
CA ASN A 44 -4.81 12.42 -10.11
C ASN A 44 -3.44 11.77 -10.37
N ASN A 45 -2.43 12.57 -10.71
CA ASN A 45 -1.06 12.11 -10.93
C ASN A 45 -0.46 11.48 -9.66
N GLN A 46 -0.76 12.08 -8.50
CA GLN A 46 -0.31 11.54 -7.23
C GLN A 46 -1.01 10.22 -6.88
N ALA A 47 -2.33 10.13 -7.10
CA ALA A 47 -3.08 8.89 -6.89
C ALA A 47 -2.58 7.76 -7.81
N GLU A 48 -2.29 8.07 -9.08
CA GLU A 48 -1.72 7.09 -10.02
C GLU A 48 -0.33 6.61 -9.59
N ALA A 49 0.54 7.53 -9.15
CA ALA A 49 1.86 7.20 -8.62
C ALA A 49 1.79 6.34 -7.35
N ASP A 50 0.83 6.62 -6.45
CA ASP A 50 0.63 5.85 -5.22
C ASP A 50 0.08 4.45 -5.52
N LEU A 51 -0.85 4.31 -6.48
CA LEU A 51 -1.33 3.03 -6.96
C LEU A 51 -0.21 2.20 -7.61
N GLN A 52 0.65 2.83 -8.40
CA GLN A 52 1.77 2.16 -9.03
C GLN A 52 2.77 1.65 -7.98
N LYS A 53 3.09 2.45 -6.96
CA LYS A 53 3.93 2.03 -5.83
C LYS A 53 3.32 0.88 -5.03
N ALA A 54 2.01 0.95 -4.76
CA ALA A 54 1.29 -0.11 -4.06
C ALA A 54 1.33 -1.43 -4.86
N ASN A 55 1.11 -1.38 -6.17
CA ASN A 55 1.18 -2.53 -7.05
C ASN A 55 2.60 -3.12 -7.10
N GLN A 56 3.61 -2.28 -7.20
CA GLN A 56 5.01 -2.70 -7.17
C GLN A 56 5.37 -3.37 -5.82
N SER A 57 4.94 -2.80 -4.71
CA SER A 57 5.15 -3.37 -3.38
C SER A 57 4.45 -4.73 -3.21
N LEU A 58 3.24 -4.86 -3.75
CA LEU A 58 2.50 -6.12 -3.75
C LEU A 58 3.24 -7.19 -4.56
N ASN A 59 3.67 -6.86 -5.78
CA ASN A 59 4.42 -7.79 -6.63
C ASN A 59 5.72 -8.23 -5.96
N MET A 60 6.50 -7.32 -5.40
CA MET A 60 7.72 -7.66 -4.65
C MET A 60 7.43 -8.60 -3.47
N THR A 61 6.30 -8.42 -2.80
CA THR A 61 5.89 -9.29 -1.69
C THR A 61 5.50 -10.69 -2.19
N LEU A 62 4.77 -10.76 -3.30
CA LEU A 62 4.41 -12.05 -3.93
C LEU A 62 5.64 -12.79 -4.43
N ASP A 63 6.55 -12.13 -5.14
CA ASP A 63 7.82 -12.71 -5.61
C ASP A 63 8.66 -13.25 -4.45
N LYS A 64 8.66 -12.54 -3.32
CA LYS A 64 9.31 -13.00 -2.09
C LYS A 64 8.71 -14.31 -1.59
N TYR A 65 7.39 -14.41 -1.50
CA TYR A 65 6.72 -15.64 -1.05
C TYR A 65 6.90 -16.79 -2.05
N GLU A 66 6.86 -16.52 -3.34
CA GLU A 66 7.14 -17.52 -4.37
C GLU A 66 8.57 -18.06 -4.22
N THR A 67 9.56 -17.19 -4.05
CA THR A 67 10.96 -17.60 -3.82
C THR A 67 11.11 -18.44 -2.55
N LEU A 68 10.41 -18.09 -1.46
CA LEU A 68 10.43 -18.87 -0.23
C LEU A 68 9.81 -20.25 -0.41
N LEU A 69 8.65 -20.33 -1.07
CA LEU A 69 8.00 -21.61 -1.36
C LEU A 69 8.90 -22.49 -2.25
N TYR A 70 9.50 -21.90 -3.27
CA TYR A 70 10.42 -22.61 -4.13
C TYR A 70 11.62 -23.17 -3.36
N ALA A 71 12.23 -22.35 -2.48
CA ALA A 71 13.35 -22.77 -1.66
C ALA A 71 12.99 -23.95 -0.74
N ILE A 72 11.81 -23.93 -0.11
CA ILE A 72 11.33 -25.03 0.73
C ILE A 72 11.02 -26.29 -0.09
N THR A 73 10.38 -26.14 -1.25
CA THR A 73 9.96 -27.27 -2.08
C THR A 73 11.09 -27.90 -2.90
N THR A 74 12.25 -27.27 -2.96
CA THR A 74 13.45 -27.79 -3.62
C THR A 74 14.53 -28.25 -2.64
N ASP A 75 14.31 -28.08 -1.33
CA ASP A 75 15.22 -28.58 -0.29
C ASP A 75 15.05 -30.08 -0.10
N GLU A 76 16.04 -30.86 -0.53
CA GLU A 76 16.00 -32.33 -0.48
C GLU A 76 15.91 -32.86 0.95
N GLU A 77 16.57 -32.20 1.92
CA GLU A 77 16.53 -32.59 3.31
C GLU A 77 15.13 -32.39 3.88
N PHE A 78 14.53 -31.23 3.64
CA PHE A 78 13.15 -30.95 4.04
C PHE A 78 12.14 -31.90 3.38
N LEU A 79 12.29 -32.16 2.08
CA LEU A 79 11.41 -33.08 1.35
C LEU A 79 11.49 -34.50 1.92
N SER A 80 12.67 -34.96 2.30
CA SER A 80 12.85 -36.29 2.93
C SER A 80 12.07 -36.38 4.24
N LEU A 81 12.09 -35.33 5.06
CA LEU A 81 11.33 -35.27 6.33
C LEU A 81 9.81 -35.32 6.05
N VAL A 82 9.35 -34.60 5.02
CA VAL A 82 7.93 -34.58 4.62
C VAL A 82 7.48 -35.96 4.13
N VAL A 83 8.29 -36.64 3.30
CA VAL A 83 7.99 -37.99 2.81
C VAL A 83 7.93 -38.98 3.99
N ASN A 84 8.91 -38.97 4.86
CA ASN A 84 8.94 -39.85 6.05
C ASN A 84 7.70 -39.61 6.96
N ALA A 85 7.36 -38.35 7.19
CA ALA A 85 6.19 -37.98 7.98
C ALA A 85 4.85 -38.40 7.31
N ASN A 86 4.80 -38.39 5.97
CA ASN A 86 3.61 -38.78 5.23
C ASN A 86 3.44 -40.32 5.18
N ASP A 87 4.53 -41.06 5.11
CA ASP A 87 4.52 -42.52 5.02
C ASP A 87 4.38 -43.20 6.39
N SER A 88 4.60 -42.47 7.50
CA SER A 88 4.47 -42.96 8.86
C SER A 88 3.03 -42.84 9.38
N GLU A 89 2.58 -43.79 10.18
CA GLU A 89 1.25 -43.75 10.82
C GLU A 89 1.11 -42.57 11.80
N GLU A 90 2.21 -42.26 12.53
CA GLU A 90 2.37 -41.05 13.33
C GLU A 90 3.61 -40.27 12.86
N ILE A 91 3.56 -38.94 12.95
CA ILE A 91 4.71 -38.10 12.60
C ILE A 91 5.81 -38.34 13.64
N PRO A 92 7.01 -38.84 13.26
CA PRO A 92 8.11 -39.03 14.19
C PRO A 92 8.44 -37.71 14.89
N GLU A 93 8.60 -37.72 16.19
CA GLU A 93 8.80 -36.49 16.98
C GLU A 93 10.07 -35.74 16.55
N ALA A 94 11.12 -36.48 16.16
CA ALA A 94 12.36 -35.92 15.65
C ALA A 94 12.13 -35.16 14.31
N ASP A 95 11.34 -35.74 13.42
CA ASP A 95 11.03 -35.10 12.12
C ASP A 95 10.16 -33.87 12.32
N ALA A 96 9.14 -33.95 13.18
CA ALA A 96 8.32 -32.80 13.56
C ALA A 96 9.14 -31.66 14.17
N TYR A 97 10.10 -31.98 15.02
CA TYR A 97 11.03 -31.04 15.63
C TYR A 97 11.91 -30.36 14.56
N ASN A 98 12.52 -31.15 13.68
CA ASN A 98 13.38 -30.63 12.62
C ASN A 98 12.58 -29.68 11.66
N MET A 99 11.39 -30.08 11.21
CA MET A 99 10.54 -29.24 10.37
C MET A 99 10.15 -27.94 11.06
N ARG A 100 9.80 -27.97 12.36
CA ARG A 100 9.49 -26.74 13.12
C ARG A 100 10.70 -25.85 13.27
N ARG A 101 11.90 -26.40 13.44
CA ARG A 101 13.16 -25.67 13.52
C ARG A 101 13.41 -24.94 12.17
N ASP A 102 13.21 -25.61 11.05
CA ASP A 102 13.40 -25.03 9.73
C ASP A 102 12.37 -23.93 9.45
N PHE A 103 11.09 -24.13 9.83
CA PHE A 103 10.07 -23.08 9.79
C PHE A 103 10.45 -21.88 10.65
N SER A 104 10.99 -22.12 11.85
CA SER A 104 11.50 -21.05 12.71
C SER A 104 12.61 -20.25 12.06
N HIS A 105 13.57 -20.92 11.42
CA HIS A 105 14.64 -20.26 10.69
C HIS A 105 14.12 -19.41 9.52
N ILE A 106 13.14 -19.92 8.79
CA ILE A 106 12.51 -19.19 7.67
C ILE A 106 11.76 -17.95 8.19
N CYS A 107 10.92 -18.10 9.21
CA CYS A 107 10.17 -17.00 9.81
C CYS A 107 11.10 -15.92 10.40
N ASN A 108 12.20 -16.33 11.04
CA ASN A 108 13.14 -15.39 11.66
C ASN A 108 13.99 -14.62 10.63
N ARG A 109 14.24 -15.21 9.45
CA ARG A 109 15.00 -14.57 8.37
C ARG A 109 14.14 -13.70 7.46
N ASN A 110 12.83 -13.93 7.47
CA ASN A 110 11.91 -13.27 6.55
C ASN A 110 10.90 -12.42 7.31
N GLU A 111 11.14 -11.12 7.31
CA GLU A 111 10.20 -10.16 7.88
C GLU A 111 8.84 -10.23 7.14
N GLY A 112 7.76 -10.27 7.92
CA GLY A 112 6.40 -10.42 7.39
C GLY A 112 5.91 -11.87 7.22
N VAL A 113 6.75 -12.88 7.53
CA VAL A 113 6.35 -14.28 7.67
C VAL A 113 6.25 -14.62 9.15
N ASP A 114 5.06 -14.66 9.70
CA ASP A 114 4.84 -14.89 11.12
C ASP A 114 4.61 -16.36 11.47
N GLY A 115 4.21 -17.16 10.49
CA GLY A 115 4.01 -18.58 10.69
C GLY A 115 3.99 -19.38 9.39
N ILE A 116 4.26 -20.67 9.50
CA ILE A 116 4.22 -21.63 8.40
C ILE A 116 3.44 -22.84 8.86
N GLN A 117 2.56 -23.35 8.02
CA GLN A 117 1.80 -24.55 8.23
C GLN A 117 1.99 -25.52 7.06
N LEU A 118 2.43 -26.73 7.38
CA LEU A 118 2.45 -27.86 6.46
C LEU A 118 1.24 -28.76 6.74
N VAL A 119 0.52 -29.12 5.71
CA VAL A 119 -0.60 -30.06 5.78
C VAL A 119 -0.23 -31.30 4.97
N LEU A 120 -0.15 -32.45 5.61
CA LEU A 120 0.13 -33.73 4.99
C LEU A 120 -1.11 -34.28 4.24
N SER A 121 -0.92 -35.31 3.43
CA SER A 121 -2.00 -35.91 2.61
C SER A 121 -3.18 -36.45 3.42
N ASP A 122 -2.92 -36.93 4.64
CA ASP A 122 -3.89 -37.46 5.60
C ASP A 122 -4.52 -36.38 6.50
N LYS A 123 -4.27 -35.09 6.22
CA LYS A 123 -4.74 -33.93 6.98
C LYS A 123 -4.03 -33.69 8.33
N ARG A 124 -3.00 -34.47 8.68
CA ARG A 124 -2.14 -34.12 9.81
C ARG A 124 -1.42 -32.79 9.52
N ARG A 125 -1.12 -32.04 10.57
CA ARG A 125 -0.59 -30.67 10.42
C ARG A 125 0.65 -30.49 11.28
N ILE A 126 1.66 -29.88 10.68
CA ILE A 126 2.83 -29.35 11.38
C ILE A 126 2.81 -27.85 11.20
N PHE A 127 2.90 -27.12 12.29
CA PHE A 127 2.88 -25.66 12.21
C PHE A 127 3.95 -25.06 13.14
N TYR A 128 4.40 -23.91 12.76
CA TYR A 128 5.21 -23.01 13.57
C TYR A 128 4.57 -21.61 13.50
N ASP A 129 4.47 -20.97 14.64
CA ASP A 129 3.97 -19.61 14.79
C ASP A 129 4.90 -18.85 15.72
N ARG A 130 5.50 -17.77 15.21
CA ARG A 130 6.44 -16.92 15.94
C ARG A 130 5.80 -16.27 17.17
N LEU A 131 4.52 -15.94 17.10
CA LEU A 131 3.79 -15.28 18.20
C LEU A 131 3.49 -16.26 19.35
N SER A 132 3.29 -17.56 19.07
CA SER A 132 3.02 -18.57 20.07
C SER A 132 4.28 -19.12 20.74
N SER A 133 5.44 -19.05 20.07
CA SER A 133 6.71 -19.54 20.60
C SER A 133 7.44 -18.55 21.54
N SER A 134 6.93 -17.33 21.64
CA SER A 134 7.49 -16.26 22.50
C SER A 134 6.80 -16.16 23.88
N ARG A 135 5.91 -17.10 24.22
CA ARG A 135 5.29 -17.28 25.53
C ARG A 135 5.87 -18.54 26.17
#